data_9f2e7aa8b561f92231a222de37866a29
#
_entry.id   9f2e7aa8b561f92231a222de37866a29
#
_cell.length_a   1.000
_cell.length_b   1.000
_cell.length_c   1.000
_cell.angle_alpha   90.00
_cell.angle_beta   90.00
_cell.angle_gamma   90.00
#
_symmetry.space_group_name_H-M   'P 1'
#
loop_
_entity.id
_entity.type
_entity.pdbx_description
1 polymer ?
#
loop_
_entity_poly.entity_id
_entity_poly.type
_entity_poly.pdbx_seq_one_letter_code
_entity_poly.pdbx_strand_id
1 'polypeptide(L)'
;GIEDPNFGNNGTVKIDIPGSLFSFAYDIKVLPDNKILVSGFRIDLETSIQKAFLVRLTANGSLDTSFGDNGTVILNVGPLADFANAIDIAPDGNYIIAGHSELPSNDEVLPRYESFVTRVKTDGTIDSSFGTNGFTRFESFSGEGCINNSETVVVADDGQIFGTYYSY
;
A
#
# COMPACT_ATOMS: atom_id res chain seq x y z
N GLY A 1 -17.77 -21.78 -0.12
CA GLY A 1 -17.54 -21.37 -1.51
C GLY A 1 -16.76 -22.43 -2.26
N ILE A 2 -16.89 -22.43 -3.56
CA ILE A 2 -16.09 -23.29 -4.45
C ILE A 2 -15.07 -22.36 -5.11
N GLU A 3 -13.81 -22.78 -5.18
CA GLU A 3 -12.76 -22.04 -5.89
C GLU A 3 -13.11 -21.93 -7.38
N ASP A 4 -12.86 -20.77 -7.99
CA ASP A 4 -13.02 -20.59 -9.43
C ASP A 4 -11.78 -21.15 -10.16
N PRO A 5 -11.89 -22.27 -10.87
CA PRO A 5 -10.73 -22.88 -11.53
C PRO A 5 -10.15 -22.02 -12.67
N ASN A 6 -10.87 -20.99 -13.13
CA ASN A 6 -10.42 -20.08 -14.17
C ASN A 6 -9.63 -18.88 -13.61
N PHE A 7 -9.58 -18.72 -12.28
CA PHE A 7 -8.80 -17.67 -11.64
C PHE A 7 -7.38 -18.17 -11.33
N GLY A 8 -6.38 -17.53 -11.89
CA GLY A 8 -4.99 -17.88 -11.66
C GLY A 8 -4.65 -19.32 -12.01
N ASN A 9 -4.07 -20.03 -11.06
CA ASN A 9 -3.82 -21.47 -11.17
C ASN A 9 -4.77 -22.22 -10.24
N ASN A 10 -5.84 -22.79 -10.83
CA ASN A 10 -6.90 -23.51 -10.09
C ASN A 10 -7.45 -22.73 -8.89
N GLY A 11 -7.84 -21.47 -9.10
CA GLY A 11 -8.45 -20.62 -8.07
C GLY A 11 -7.46 -19.84 -7.22
N THR A 12 -6.15 -19.97 -7.46
CA THR A 12 -5.12 -19.34 -6.64
C THR A 12 -4.14 -18.53 -7.49
N VAL A 13 -3.73 -17.36 -6.98
CA VAL A 13 -2.66 -16.55 -7.58
C VAL A 13 -1.52 -16.41 -6.58
N LYS A 14 -0.31 -16.77 -7.00
CA LYS A 14 0.91 -16.41 -6.31
C LYS A 14 1.49 -15.15 -6.97
N ILE A 15 1.64 -14.09 -6.20
CA ILE A 15 2.22 -12.83 -6.67
C ILE A 15 3.71 -12.84 -6.33
N ASP A 16 4.54 -12.92 -7.37
CA ASP A 16 5.99 -12.76 -7.23
C ASP A 16 6.37 -11.33 -7.62
N ILE A 17 6.80 -10.52 -6.65
CA ILE A 17 7.23 -9.14 -6.85
C ILE A 17 8.73 -9.14 -7.18
N PRO A 18 9.16 -8.65 -8.35
CA PRO A 18 10.57 -8.63 -8.73
C PRO A 18 11.43 -7.90 -7.70
N GLY A 19 12.63 -8.43 -7.42
CA GLY A 19 13.57 -7.85 -6.45
C GLY A 19 13.16 -8.02 -4.99
N SER A 20 12.28 -8.98 -4.67
CA SER A 20 11.83 -9.27 -3.32
C SER A 20 12.41 -10.58 -2.78
N LEU A 21 12.83 -10.57 -1.50
CA LEU A 21 13.07 -11.81 -0.74
C LEU A 21 11.75 -12.45 -0.33
N PHE A 22 10.85 -11.64 0.25
CA PHE A 22 9.51 -12.00 0.68
C PHE A 22 8.56 -10.84 0.43
N SER A 23 7.27 -11.15 0.33
CA SER A 23 6.21 -10.15 0.28
C SER A 23 5.00 -10.61 1.10
N PHE A 24 4.30 -9.63 1.69
CA PHE A 24 3.10 -9.84 2.49
C PHE A 24 2.02 -8.90 1.98
N ALA A 25 0.84 -9.45 1.66
CA ALA A 25 -0.34 -8.69 1.31
C ALA A 25 -1.13 -8.35 2.59
N TYR A 26 -1.61 -7.11 2.67
CA TYR A 26 -2.40 -6.62 3.78
C TYR A 26 -3.84 -6.33 3.40
N ASP A 27 -4.07 -5.74 2.23
CA ASP A 27 -5.42 -5.41 1.77
C ASP A 27 -5.61 -5.73 0.29
N ILE A 28 -6.87 -5.92 -0.09
CA ILE A 28 -7.30 -6.26 -1.45
C ILE A 28 -8.59 -5.52 -1.79
N LYS A 29 -8.64 -4.93 -3.00
CA LYS A 29 -9.86 -4.31 -3.56
C LYS A 29 -10.15 -4.84 -4.94
N VAL A 30 -11.41 -5.17 -5.19
CA VAL A 30 -11.91 -5.46 -6.54
C VAL A 30 -12.37 -4.14 -7.16
N LEU A 31 -11.81 -3.82 -8.32
CA LEU A 31 -12.10 -2.60 -9.06
C LEU A 31 -13.39 -2.74 -9.89
N PRO A 32 -14.03 -1.62 -10.31
CA PRO A 32 -15.25 -1.68 -11.12
C PRO A 32 -15.14 -2.45 -12.45
N ASP A 33 -13.91 -2.57 -12.99
CA ASP A 33 -13.59 -3.34 -14.19
C ASP A 33 -13.17 -4.78 -13.90
N ASN A 34 -13.44 -5.28 -12.69
CA ASN A 34 -13.07 -6.59 -12.15
C ASN A 34 -11.55 -6.85 -12.04
N LYS A 35 -10.70 -5.85 -12.24
CA LYS A 35 -9.31 -5.95 -11.85
C LYS A 35 -9.17 -5.99 -10.34
N ILE A 36 -8.04 -6.44 -9.85
CA ILE A 36 -7.80 -6.61 -8.42
C ILE A 36 -6.57 -5.81 -8.04
N LEU A 37 -6.70 -4.95 -7.04
CA LEU A 37 -5.60 -4.19 -6.47
C LEU A 37 -5.23 -4.79 -5.12
N VAL A 38 -3.94 -5.02 -4.90
CA VAL A 38 -3.40 -5.61 -3.67
C VAL A 38 -2.33 -4.68 -3.11
N SER A 39 -2.36 -4.41 -1.80
CA SER A 39 -1.33 -3.66 -1.09
C SER A 39 -0.63 -4.51 -0.03
N GLY A 40 0.53 -4.05 0.38
CA GLY A 40 1.31 -4.69 1.43
C GLY A 40 2.73 -4.16 1.51
N PHE A 41 3.65 -5.01 1.93
CA PHE A 41 5.08 -4.71 1.86
C PHE A 41 5.87 -5.88 1.29
N ARG A 42 7.00 -5.58 0.71
CA ARG A 42 8.03 -6.54 0.30
C ARG A 42 9.32 -6.30 1.08
N ILE A 43 10.12 -7.32 1.28
CA ILE A 43 11.50 -7.17 1.74
C ILE A 43 12.38 -7.10 0.50
N ASP A 44 13.05 -5.97 0.32
CA ASP A 44 13.92 -5.74 -0.83
C ASP A 44 15.14 -6.67 -0.77
N LEU A 45 15.48 -7.29 -1.91
CA LEU A 45 16.53 -8.31 -2.00
C LEU A 45 17.94 -7.75 -1.74
N GLU A 46 18.19 -6.48 -2.12
CA GLU A 46 19.51 -5.87 -2.02
C GLU A 46 19.74 -5.20 -0.67
N THR A 47 18.72 -4.51 -0.16
CA THR A 47 18.82 -3.68 1.04
C THR A 47 18.28 -4.35 2.30
N SER A 48 17.49 -5.42 2.16
CA SER A 48 16.72 -6.07 3.23
C SER A 48 15.73 -5.13 3.94
N ILE A 49 15.41 -3.96 3.35
CA ILE A 49 14.47 -2.99 3.89
C ILE A 49 13.05 -3.34 3.39
N GLN A 50 12.07 -3.18 4.27
CA GLN A 50 10.67 -3.29 3.90
C GLN A 50 10.25 -2.09 3.04
N LYS A 51 9.61 -2.37 1.89
CA LYS A 51 9.06 -1.34 1.00
C LYS A 51 7.61 -1.62 0.70
N ALA A 52 6.77 -0.62 0.90
CA ALA A 52 5.36 -0.68 0.57
C ALA A 52 5.17 -0.91 -0.93
N PHE A 53 4.18 -1.71 -1.30
CA PHE A 53 3.85 -1.97 -2.69
C PHE A 53 2.36 -1.94 -2.96
N LEU A 54 2.03 -1.73 -4.25
CA LEU A 54 0.76 -2.07 -4.87
C LEU A 54 1.02 -3.00 -6.04
N VAL A 55 0.14 -3.99 -6.20
CA VAL A 55 0.09 -4.84 -7.39
C VAL A 55 -1.32 -4.79 -7.95
N ARG A 56 -1.45 -4.66 -9.27
CA ARG A 56 -2.73 -4.80 -9.94
C ARG A 56 -2.75 -6.06 -10.80
N LEU A 57 -3.80 -6.86 -10.58
CA LEU A 57 -4.10 -8.06 -11.35
C LEU A 57 -5.28 -7.78 -12.28
N THR A 58 -5.29 -8.47 -13.41
CA THR A 58 -6.47 -8.58 -14.27
C THR A 58 -7.52 -9.47 -13.63
N ALA A 59 -8.74 -9.49 -14.15
CA ALA A 59 -9.85 -10.28 -13.62
C ALA A 59 -9.57 -11.80 -13.57
N ASN A 60 -8.63 -12.32 -14.35
CA ASN A 60 -8.24 -13.73 -14.33
C ASN A 60 -7.02 -14.02 -13.44
N GLY A 61 -6.52 -13.01 -12.69
CA GLY A 61 -5.40 -13.17 -11.75
C GLY A 61 -4.00 -12.99 -12.36
N SER A 62 -3.87 -12.61 -13.64
CA SER A 62 -2.56 -12.27 -14.22
C SER A 62 -2.14 -10.84 -13.82
N LEU A 63 -0.83 -10.54 -13.80
CA LEU A 63 -0.36 -9.17 -13.61
C LEU A 63 -0.90 -8.26 -14.72
N ASP A 64 -1.45 -7.10 -14.33
CA ASP A 64 -1.86 -6.06 -15.28
C ASP A 64 -0.66 -5.17 -15.62
N THR A 65 0.05 -5.52 -16.68
CA THR A 65 1.28 -4.85 -17.10
C THR A 65 1.11 -3.39 -17.54
N SER A 66 -0.13 -2.90 -17.63
CA SER A 66 -0.44 -1.49 -17.88
C SER A 66 -0.40 -0.62 -16.62
N PHE A 67 -0.15 -1.20 -15.45
CA PHE A 67 -0.12 -0.52 -14.16
C PHE A 67 1.31 -0.43 -13.63
N GLY A 68 1.78 0.77 -13.34
CA GLY A 68 3.10 1.01 -12.79
C GLY A 68 4.23 0.38 -13.61
N ASP A 69 5.14 -0.28 -12.93
CA ASP A 69 6.19 -1.09 -13.57
C ASP A 69 5.72 -2.55 -13.67
N ASN A 70 5.25 -2.94 -14.87
CA ASN A 70 4.78 -4.30 -15.16
C ASN A 70 3.78 -4.87 -14.14
N GLY A 71 2.82 -4.07 -13.71
CA GLY A 71 1.77 -4.46 -12.78
C GLY A 71 2.07 -4.14 -11.32
N THR A 72 3.20 -3.51 -11.03
CA THR A 72 3.67 -3.23 -9.68
C THR A 72 4.02 -1.75 -9.48
N VAL A 73 3.72 -1.21 -8.31
CA VAL A 73 4.18 0.11 -7.85
C VAL A 73 4.88 -0.08 -6.50
N ILE A 74 6.10 0.42 -6.38
CA ILE A 74 6.80 0.49 -5.10
C ILE A 74 6.64 1.91 -4.55
N LEU A 75 6.08 2.01 -3.35
CA LEU A 75 5.92 3.28 -2.66
C LEU A 75 7.17 3.53 -1.82
N ASN A 76 7.93 4.55 -2.19
CA ASN A 76 9.07 5.01 -1.42
C ASN A 76 8.62 6.20 -0.56
N VAL A 77 8.12 5.90 0.64
CA VAL A 77 7.57 6.90 1.57
C VAL A 77 8.68 7.52 2.40
N GLY A 78 9.49 6.69 3.01
CA GLY A 78 10.60 7.09 3.87
C GLY A 78 11.91 6.38 3.53
N PRO A 79 12.99 6.74 4.27
CA PRO A 79 14.31 6.14 4.07
C PRO A 79 14.42 4.71 4.64
N LEU A 80 13.55 4.36 5.57
CA LEU A 80 13.55 3.07 6.27
C LEU A 80 12.37 2.19 5.81
N ALA A 81 11.74 1.45 6.73
CA ALA A 81 10.66 0.55 6.41
C ALA A 81 9.36 1.28 6.05
N ASP A 82 8.69 0.84 4.99
CA ASP A 82 7.40 1.36 4.52
C ASP A 82 6.38 0.22 4.39
N PHE A 83 5.14 0.47 4.79
CA PHE A 83 4.06 -0.51 4.79
C PHE A 83 2.77 0.11 4.24
N ALA A 84 2.11 -0.56 3.27
CA ALA A 84 0.82 -0.16 2.73
C ALA A 84 -0.29 -1.06 3.30
N ASN A 85 -1.01 -0.57 4.30
CA ASN A 85 -1.90 -1.38 5.12
C ASN A 85 -3.32 -1.46 4.56
N ALA A 86 -3.80 -0.40 3.93
CA ALA A 86 -5.18 -0.30 3.48
C ALA A 86 -5.29 0.43 2.15
N ILE A 87 -6.31 0.07 1.37
CA ILE A 87 -6.65 0.67 0.08
C ILE A 87 -8.10 1.11 0.11
N ASP A 88 -8.42 2.24 -0.53
CA ASP A 88 -9.77 2.53 -0.99
C ASP A 88 -9.75 3.23 -2.35
N ILE A 89 -10.91 3.34 -2.98
CA ILE A 89 -11.07 3.90 -4.32
C ILE A 89 -11.78 5.23 -4.21
N ALA A 90 -11.13 6.29 -4.68
CA ALA A 90 -11.74 7.62 -4.72
C ALA A 90 -12.81 7.72 -5.82
N PRO A 91 -13.78 8.66 -5.71
CA PRO A 91 -14.82 8.84 -6.71
C PRO A 91 -14.30 9.15 -8.13
N ASP A 92 -13.10 9.68 -8.25
CA ASP A 92 -12.41 9.93 -9.52
C ASP A 92 -11.70 8.68 -10.10
N GLY A 93 -11.81 7.54 -9.40
CA GLY A 93 -11.21 6.26 -9.78
C GLY A 93 -9.76 6.08 -9.36
N ASN A 94 -9.12 7.09 -8.77
CA ASN A 94 -7.78 6.96 -8.23
C ASN A 94 -7.78 6.15 -6.93
N TYR A 95 -6.64 5.62 -6.57
CA TYR A 95 -6.48 4.76 -5.39
C TYR A 95 -5.93 5.56 -4.23
N ILE A 96 -6.56 5.42 -3.07
CA ILE A 96 -6.10 5.99 -1.80
C ILE A 96 -5.50 4.87 -0.98
N ILE A 97 -4.24 5.04 -0.59
CA ILE A 97 -3.50 4.07 0.18
C ILE A 97 -3.13 4.70 1.52
N ALA A 98 -3.44 4.01 2.59
CA ALA A 98 -2.98 4.36 3.93
C ALA A 98 -1.96 3.34 4.43
N GLY A 99 -1.02 3.82 5.21
CA GLY A 99 0.04 2.98 5.75
C GLY A 99 0.89 3.71 6.78
N HIS A 100 2.04 3.14 7.08
CA HIS A 100 3.01 3.73 7.98
C HIS A 100 4.44 3.59 7.43
N SER A 101 5.29 4.51 7.85
CA SER A 101 6.70 4.57 7.47
C SER A 101 7.56 4.72 8.72
N GLU A 102 8.63 3.96 8.79
CA GLU A 102 9.61 4.05 9.87
C GLU A 102 10.45 5.32 9.73
N LEU A 103 10.56 6.04 10.83
CA LEU A 103 11.37 7.25 10.95
C LEU A 103 12.73 6.94 11.55
N PRO A 104 13.78 7.66 11.14
CA PRO A 104 15.06 7.61 11.86
C PRO A 104 14.85 7.94 13.34
N SER A 105 15.38 7.12 14.22
CA SER A 105 15.31 7.30 15.67
C SER A 105 16.72 7.34 16.24
N ASN A 106 16.93 8.20 17.25
CA ASN A 106 18.15 8.19 18.04
C ASN A 106 18.07 7.16 19.20
N ASP A 107 16.92 6.54 19.37
CA ASP A 107 16.69 5.50 20.36
C ASP A 107 16.79 4.13 19.65
N GLU A 108 17.75 3.32 20.05
CA GLU A 108 17.95 1.96 19.52
C GLU A 108 16.91 0.95 20.04
N VAL A 109 16.10 1.33 21.02
CA VAL A 109 15.20 0.41 21.73
C VAL A 109 13.82 0.37 21.06
N LEU A 110 13.31 1.51 20.55
CA LEU A 110 11.96 1.57 20.00
C LEU A 110 11.96 2.29 18.63
N PRO A 111 11.51 1.61 17.57
CA PRO A 111 11.32 2.25 16.27
C PRO A 111 10.19 3.29 16.36
N ARG A 112 10.34 4.37 15.62
CA ARG A 112 9.32 5.41 15.46
C ARG A 112 8.67 5.27 14.11
N TYR A 113 7.35 5.41 14.04
CA TYR A 113 6.59 5.38 12.80
C TYR A 113 5.74 6.63 12.64
N GLU A 114 5.56 7.08 11.41
CA GLU A 114 4.54 8.05 11.02
C GLU A 114 3.49 7.36 10.15
N SER A 115 2.24 7.74 10.28
CA SER A 115 1.19 7.33 9.35
C SER A 115 1.23 8.18 8.10
N PHE A 116 0.91 7.60 6.95
CA PHE A 116 0.77 8.33 5.70
C PHE A 116 -0.51 7.94 4.96
N VAL A 117 -0.96 8.87 4.11
CA VAL A 117 -1.93 8.61 3.05
C VAL A 117 -1.32 9.10 1.74
N THR A 118 -1.46 8.33 0.69
CA THR A 118 -1.04 8.70 -0.68
C THR A 118 -2.13 8.45 -1.68
N ARG A 119 -2.12 9.19 -2.79
CA ARG A 119 -3.00 8.95 -3.93
C ARG A 119 -2.18 8.43 -5.11
N VAL A 120 -2.60 7.26 -5.60
CA VAL A 120 -2.02 6.61 -6.79
C VAL A 120 -3.05 6.66 -7.91
N LYS A 121 -2.65 7.12 -9.09
CA LYS A 121 -3.51 7.22 -10.26
C LYS A 121 -3.81 5.84 -10.84
N THR A 122 -4.82 5.77 -11.70
CA THR A 122 -5.25 4.53 -12.35
C THR A 122 -4.17 3.86 -13.21
N ASP A 123 -3.14 4.62 -13.64
CA ASP A 123 -1.98 4.10 -14.36
C ASP A 123 -0.85 3.59 -13.45
N GLY A 124 -0.96 3.77 -12.13
CA GLY A 124 0.05 3.41 -11.14
C GLY A 124 1.04 4.52 -10.80
N THR A 125 0.91 5.72 -11.37
CA THR A 125 1.76 6.86 -10.97
C THR A 125 1.28 7.47 -9.67
N ILE A 126 2.22 7.86 -8.79
CA ILE A 126 1.89 8.63 -7.59
C ILE A 126 1.43 10.02 -8.02
N ASP A 127 0.30 10.48 -7.50
CA ASP A 127 -0.19 11.83 -7.75
C ASP A 127 0.58 12.84 -6.90
N SER A 128 1.59 13.46 -7.48
CA SER A 128 2.44 14.43 -6.79
C SER A 128 1.72 15.71 -6.32
N SER A 129 0.48 15.94 -6.80
CA SER A 129 -0.36 17.05 -6.35
C SER A 129 -1.10 16.76 -5.03
N PHE A 130 -1.12 15.51 -4.59
CA PHE A 130 -1.74 15.09 -3.33
C PHE A 130 -0.80 15.36 -2.16
N GLY A 131 -1.26 16.11 -1.17
CA GLY A 131 -0.45 16.46 0.00
C GLY A 131 0.88 17.16 -0.35
N THR A 132 1.95 16.69 0.26
CA THR A 132 3.31 17.15 -0.04
C THR A 132 4.07 16.07 -0.80
N ASN A 133 4.42 16.33 -2.06
CA ASN A 133 5.10 15.38 -2.96
C ASN A 133 4.37 14.03 -3.10
N GLY A 134 3.04 14.04 -3.09
CA GLY A 134 2.21 12.84 -3.25
C GLY A 134 1.78 12.19 -1.94
N PHE A 135 2.18 12.71 -0.79
CA PHE A 135 1.89 12.13 0.52
C PHE A 135 1.33 13.16 1.50
N THR A 136 0.34 12.76 2.27
CA THR A 136 -0.06 13.44 3.51
C THR A 136 0.44 12.58 4.67
N ARG A 137 1.19 13.19 5.60
CA ARG A 137 1.82 12.51 6.73
C ARG A 137 1.20 12.99 8.03
N PHE A 138 1.07 12.08 8.96
CA PHE A 138 0.50 12.34 10.27
C PHE A 138 1.52 11.89 11.33
N GLU A 139 2.10 12.87 12.01
CA GLU A 139 2.95 12.58 13.15
C GLU A 139 2.10 12.11 14.34
N SER A 140 2.61 11.15 15.10
CA SER A 140 1.97 10.77 16.36
C SER A 140 2.03 11.91 17.36
N PHE A 141 0.96 12.04 18.14
CA PHE A 141 1.01 12.85 19.34
C PHE A 141 2.11 12.32 20.26
N SER A 142 3.05 13.19 20.60
CA SER A 142 4.26 12.98 21.38
C SER A 142 4.14 12.01 22.56
N GLY A 143 4.85 10.92 22.49
CA GLY A 143 5.18 10.00 23.54
C GLY A 143 6.30 9.10 23.04
N GLU A 144 7.33 8.88 23.85
CA GLU A 144 8.40 7.95 23.51
C GLU A 144 7.82 6.56 23.24
N GLY A 145 8.11 6.00 22.07
CA GLY A 145 7.70 4.64 21.71
C GLY A 145 6.36 4.48 20.99
N CYS A 146 5.76 5.55 20.47
CA CYS A 146 4.49 5.44 19.75
C CYS A 146 4.65 4.75 18.40
N ILE A 147 4.07 3.56 18.28
CA ILE A 147 3.88 2.86 17.00
C ILE A 147 2.56 3.35 16.41
N ASN A 148 2.63 4.15 15.35
CA ASN A 148 1.46 4.58 14.60
C ASN A 148 1.24 3.66 13.42
N ASN A 149 0.25 2.81 13.51
CA ASN A 149 -0.17 1.97 12.41
C ASN A 149 -1.50 2.48 11.87
N SER A 150 -1.53 2.93 10.61
CA SER A 150 -2.78 3.10 9.88
C SER A 150 -3.36 1.74 9.55
N GLU A 151 -4.58 1.45 9.98
CA GLU A 151 -5.19 0.13 9.77
C GLU A 151 -6.23 0.12 8.67
N THR A 152 -6.93 1.23 8.50
CA THR A 152 -7.98 1.31 7.49
C THR A 152 -8.06 2.71 6.89
N VAL A 153 -8.54 2.77 5.67
CA VAL A 153 -8.89 4.00 4.98
C VAL A 153 -10.24 3.80 4.30
N VAL A 154 -11.06 4.84 4.33
CA VAL A 154 -12.34 4.89 3.62
C VAL A 154 -12.45 6.23 2.94
N VAL A 155 -12.90 6.23 1.69
CA VAL A 155 -13.18 7.43 0.92
C VAL A 155 -14.69 7.58 0.78
N ALA A 156 -15.23 8.72 1.22
CA ALA A 156 -16.65 9.03 1.05
C ALA A 156 -16.96 9.47 -0.40
N ASP A 157 -18.23 9.43 -0.78
CA ASP A 157 -18.71 9.81 -2.11
C ASP A 157 -18.35 11.26 -2.50
N ASP A 158 -18.14 12.14 -1.52
CA ASP A 158 -17.72 13.53 -1.73
C ASP A 158 -16.20 13.70 -1.83
N GLY A 159 -15.45 12.59 -1.75
CA GLY A 159 -13.99 12.54 -1.82
C GLY A 159 -13.27 12.81 -0.49
N GLN A 160 -14.00 12.95 0.63
CA GLN A 160 -13.37 13.04 1.94
C GLN A 160 -12.72 11.69 2.31
N ILE A 161 -11.53 11.75 2.90
CA ILE A 161 -10.74 10.58 3.27
C ILE A 161 -10.78 10.45 4.79
N PHE A 162 -11.18 9.28 5.27
CA PHE A 162 -11.18 8.91 6.68
C PHE A 162 -10.21 7.76 6.89
N GLY A 163 -9.46 7.80 7.98
CA GLY A 163 -8.56 6.72 8.36
C GLY A 163 -8.56 6.48 9.85
N THR A 164 -8.27 5.27 10.27
CA THR A 164 -8.00 4.93 11.65
C THR A 164 -6.51 4.64 11.82
N TYR A 165 -5.98 5.09 12.94
CA TYR A 165 -4.66 4.73 13.39
C TYR A 165 -4.70 4.50 14.90
N TYR A 166 -3.78 3.73 15.44
CA TYR A 166 -3.55 3.67 16.87
C TYR A 166 -2.09 3.91 17.22
N SER A 167 -1.91 4.47 18.40
CA SER A 167 -0.61 4.69 19.01
C SER A 167 -0.55 3.90 20.32
N TYR A 168 0.55 3.26 20.58
CA TYR A 168 0.88 2.63 21.86
C TYR A 168 1.91 3.46 22.60
#